data_9e489665dfe5cbd475bb18139c9fd7ad
#
_entry.id   9e489665dfe5cbd475bb18139c9fd7ad
#
_cell.length_a   1.000
_cell.length_b   1.000
_cell.length_c   1.000
_cell.angle_alpha   90.00
_cell.angle_beta   90.00
_cell.angle_gamma   90.00
#
_symmetry.space_group_name_H-M   'P 1'
#
loop_
_entity.id
_entity.type
_entity.pdbx_description
1 polymer ?
#
loop_
_entity_poly.entity_id
_entity_poly.type
_entity_poly.pdbx_seq_one_letter_code
_entity_poly.pdbx_strand_id
1 'polypeptide(L)'
;MELKIYTDGGSINNPGPAAIAFVIYQDSHIFHQHSSRIGVNTNNFAEYSALVRALEWVKKNSLANILNITIFSDSNLMINQLNGLYKVKNAVIREFILKIIILEQEIKTPIFYRYVPREKNRLADSLVKKELRNF
;
A
#
# COMPACT_ATOMS: atom_id res chain seq x y z
N MET A 1 10.77 -6.46 16.64
CA MET A 1 10.90 -5.39 15.62
C MET A 1 9.53 -5.03 15.11
N GLU A 2 9.26 -3.74 15.01
CA GLU A 2 8.03 -3.23 14.41
C GLU A 2 8.33 -2.65 13.05
N LEU A 3 7.48 -2.96 12.06
CA LEU A 3 7.58 -2.36 10.74
C LEU A 3 6.46 -1.36 10.55
N LYS A 4 6.81 -0.21 9.99
CA LYS A 4 5.85 0.79 9.51
C LYS A 4 5.99 0.90 8.01
N ILE A 5 4.88 0.70 7.30
CA ILE A 5 4.88 0.72 5.85
C ILE A 5 3.95 1.83 5.38
N TYR A 6 4.49 2.77 4.63
CA TYR A 6 3.72 3.84 4.01
C TYR A 6 3.50 3.49 2.56
N THR A 7 2.24 3.52 2.12
CA THR A 7 1.88 3.17 0.74
C THR A 7 1.19 4.35 0.06
N ASP A 8 1.36 4.45 -1.25
CA ASP A 8 0.65 5.43 -2.06
C ASP A 8 0.46 4.89 -3.47
N GLY A 9 -0.61 5.33 -4.11
CA GLY A 9 -0.91 5.03 -5.49
C GLY A 9 -1.73 6.14 -6.11
N GLY A 10 -1.58 6.35 -7.40
CA GLY A 10 -2.32 7.39 -8.08
C GLY A 10 -2.26 7.26 -9.58
N SER A 11 -3.11 8.01 -10.27
CA SER A 11 -3.15 8.08 -11.72
C SER A 11 -3.23 9.51 -12.20
N ILE A 12 -2.70 9.76 -13.39
CA ILE A 12 -2.93 11.01 -14.12
C ILE A 12 -4.29 10.85 -14.79
N ASN A 13 -5.23 11.72 -14.44
CA ASN A 13 -6.64 11.52 -14.78
C ASN A 13 -7.15 10.18 -14.23
N ASN A 14 -8.34 10.04 -13.87
CA ASN A 14 -8.84 8.86 -13.17
C ASN A 14 -9.97 8.20 -13.98
N PRO A 15 -9.71 7.19 -14.84
CA PRO A 15 -8.44 6.45 -15.01
C PRO A 15 -7.43 7.13 -15.91
N GLY A 16 -6.18 6.65 -15.81
CA GLY A 16 -5.08 7.12 -16.63
C GLY A 16 -3.78 6.41 -16.25
N PRO A 17 -2.63 6.88 -16.79
CA PRO A 17 -1.33 6.33 -16.40
C PRO A 17 -1.19 6.37 -14.88
N ALA A 18 -0.86 5.23 -14.28
CA ALA A 18 -0.87 5.06 -12.83
C ALA A 18 0.48 4.54 -12.32
N ALA A 19 0.75 4.81 -11.06
CA ALA A 19 1.97 4.38 -10.39
C ALA A 19 1.70 4.07 -8.93
N ILE A 20 2.60 3.28 -8.35
CA ILE A 20 2.54 2.87 -6.96
C ILE A 20 3.87 3.12 -6.27
N ALA A 21 3.83 3.24 -4.96
CA ALA A 21 5.03 3.30 -4.14
C ALA A 21 4.76 2.75 -2.74
N PHE A 22 5.78 2.18 -2.13
CA PHE A 22 5.75 1.88 -0.72
C PHE A 22 7.12 2.09 -0.10
N VAL A 23 7.13 2.47 1.18
CA VAL A 23 8.35 2.72 1.95
C VAL A 23 8.22 1.96 3.26
N ILE A 24 9.20 1.13 3.56
CA ILE A 24 9.22 0.31 4.76
C ILE A 24 10.24 0.89 5.74
N TYR A 25 9.78 1.23 6.94
CA TYR A 25 10.62 1.71 8.03
C TYR A 25 10.77 0.62 9.08
N GLN A 26 11.97 0.48 9.57
CA GLN A 26 12.29 -0.23 10.80
C GLN A 26 12.77 0.83 11.79
N ASP A 27 12.01 1.01 12.86
CA ASP A 27 12.21 2.16 13.75
C ASP A 27 12.12 3.46 12.95
N SER A 28 13.12 4.34 13.00
CA SER A 28 13.13 5.58 12.23
C SER A 28 13.96 5.49 10.94
N HIS A 29 14.41 4.28 10.58
CA HIS A 29 15.26 4.07 9.40
C HIS A 29 14.47 3.48 8.24
N ILE A 30 14.73 3.96 7.02
CA ILE A 30 14.19 3.36 5.82
C ILE A 30 14.89 2.03 5.60
N PHE A 31 14.11 0.95 5.66
CA PHE A 31 14.58 -0.40 5.45
C PHE A 31 14.53 -0.79 3.97
N HIS A 32 13.49 -0.36 3.25
CA HIS A 32 13.30 -0.62 1.84
C HIS A 32 12.29 0.35 1.26
N GLN A 33 12.47 0.71 0.00
CA GLN A 33 11.48 1.51 -0.73
C GLN A 33 11.39 1.03 -2.17
N HIS A 34 10.21 1.22 -2.77
CA HIS A 34 9.95 0.81 -4.14
C HIS A 34 8.92 1.73 -4.77
N SER A 35 9.10 2.01 -6.05
CA SER A 35 8.06 2.66 -6.86
C SER A 35 8.08 2.06 -8.25
N SER A 36 6.91 2.04 -8.92
CA SER A 36 6.81 1.54 -10.29
C SER A 36 5.54 2.05 -10.95
N ARG A 37 5.58 2.07 -12.27
CA ARG A 37 4.39 2.34 -13.10
C ARG A 37 3.61 1.05 -13.26
N ILE A 38 2.27 1.16 -13.32
CA ILE A 38 1.38 0.00 -13.41
C ILE A 38 0.42 0.07 -14.59
N GLY A 39 0.73 0.90 -15.62
CA GLY A 39 -0.14 1.06 -16.77
C GLY A 39 -1.32 1.97 -16.49
N VAL A 40 -2.39 1.83 -17.27
CA VAL A 40 -3.60 2.66 -17.13
C VAL A 40 -4.54 2.01 -16.12
N ASN A 41 -4.81 2.73 -15.03
CA ASN A 41 -5.67 2.26 -13.96
C ASN A 41 -6.32 3.44 -13.22
N THR A 42 -7.25 3.14 -12.33
CA THR A 42 -7.86 4.15 -11.45
C THR A 42 -6.96 4.45 -10.26
N ASN A 43 -7.22 5.57 -9.58
CA ASN A 43 -6.55 5.89 -8.32
C ASN A 43 -6.75 4.76 -7.30
N ASN A 44 -7.98 4.28 -7.15
CA ASN A 44 -8.30 3.27 -6.15
C ASN A 44 -7.58 1.94 -6.44
N PHE A 45 -7.50 1.54 -7.72
CA PHE A 45 -6.73 0.37 -8.13
C PHE A 45 -5.25 0.53 -7.75
N ALA A 46 -4.68 1.70 -8.01
CA ALA A 46 -3.27 1.98 -7.68
C ALA A 46 -3.02 1.92 -6.17
N GLU A 47 -3.92 2.46 -5.36
CA GLU A 47 -3.79 2.40 -3.90
C GLU A 47 -3.76 0.96 -3.38
N TYR A 48 -4.69 0.12 -3.83
CA TYR A 48 -4.70 -1.29 -3.44
C TYR A 48 -3.50 -2.05 -3.99
N SER A 49 -3.06 -1.75 -5.21
CA SER A 49 -1.87 -2.37 -5.80
C SER A 49 -0.62 -2.09 -4.97
N ALA A 50 -0.47 -0.85 -4.49
CA ALA A 50 0.66 -0.47 -3.65
C ALA A 50 0.71 -1.31 -2.37
N LEU A 51 -0.43 -1.48 -1.72
CA LEU A 51 -0.54 -2.29 -0.51
C LEU A 51 -0.20 -3.76 -0.78
N VAL A 52 -0.78 -4.35 -1.82
CA VAL A 52 -0.51 -5.75 -2.17
C VAL A 52 0.98 -5.95 -2.45
N ARG A 53 1.60 -5.05 -3.22
CA ARG A 53 3.03 -5.16 -3.53
C ARG A 53 3.90 -5.05 -2.29
N ALA A 54 3.52 -4.18 -1.34
CA ALA A 54 4.23 -4.07 -0.07
C ALA A 54 4.15 -5.36 0.74
N LEU A 55 2.97 -5.95 0.84
CA LEU A 55 2.78 -7.20 1.58
C LEU A 55 3.48 -8.38 0.90
N GLU A 56 3.47 -8.43 -0.43
CA GLU A 56 4.21 -9.43 -1.18
C GLU A 56 5.71 -9.35 -0.90
N TRP A 57 6.24 -8.13 -0.82
CA TRP A 57 7.65 -7.93 -0.50
C TRP A 57 8.00 -8.43 0.90
N VAL A 58 7.15 -8.12 1.89
CA VAL A 58 7.34 -8.60 3.27
C VAL A 58 7.33 -10.12 3.32
N LYS A 59 6.37 -10.75 2.66
CA LYS A 59 6.27 -12.21 2.60
C LYS A 59 7.51 -12.83 1.95
N LYS A 60 7.93 -12.29 0.81
CA LYS A 60 9.06 -12.83 0.03
C LYS A 60 10.36 -12.76 0.82
N ASN A 61 10.56 -11.69 1.57
CA ASN A 61 11.84 -11.46 2.28
C ASN A 61 11.89 -12.14 3.65
N SER A 62 10.80 -12.73 4.12
CA SER A 62 10.74 -13.57 5.33
C SER A 62 11.50 -12.96 6.51
N LEU A 63 11.21 -11.71 6.83
CA LEU A 63 11.91 -10.98 7.88
C LEU A 63 11.66 -11.65 9.24
N ALA A 64 12.75 -11.89 10.01
CA ALA A 64 12.67 -12.50 11.31
C ALA A 64 12.29 -11.50 12.40
N ASN A 65 11.62 -11.97 13.46
CA ASN A 65 11.34 -11.20 14.67
C ASN A 65 10.46 -9.96 14.47
N ILE A 66 9.53 -10.01 13.52
CA ILE A 66 8.56 -8.92 13.35
C ILE A 66 7.43 -9.13 14.35
N LEU A 67 7.26 -8.16 15.27
CA LEU A 67 6.21 -8.20 16.28
C LEU A 67 4.87 -7.77 15.68
N ASN A 68 4.88 -6.72 14.87
CA ASN A 68 3.69 -6.25 14.17
C ASN A 68 4.08 -5.39 12.97
N ILE A 69 3.11 -5.18 12.09
CA ILE A 69 3.24 -4.35 10.90
C ILE A 69 2.09 -3.34 10.93
N THR A 70 2.41 -2.07 10.78
CA THR A 70 1.38 -1.03 10.61
C THR A 70 1.50 -0.45 9.21
N ILE A 71 0.39 -0.52 8.45
CA ILE A 71 0.29 0.05 7.11
C ILE A 71 -0.37 1.41 7.22
N PHE A 72 0.29 2.42 6.68
CA PHE A 72 -0.23 3.79 6.62
C PHE A 72 -0.56 4.16 5.18
N SER A 73 -1.72 4.77 4.97
CA SER A 73 -2.15 5.26 3.66
C SER A 73 -2.96 6.55 3.85
N ASP A 74 -2.89 7.42 2.86
CA ASP A 74 -3.74 8.60 2.83
C ASP A 74 -5.06 8.37 2.07
N SER A 75 -5.34 7.12 1.68
CA SER A 75 -6.65 6.73 1.15
C SER A 75 -7.57 6.33 2.28
N ASN A 76 -8.37 7.28 2.73
CA ASN A 76 -9.34 7.03 3.79
C ASN A 76 -10.35 5.94 3.39
N LEU A 77 -10.75 5.92 2.12
CA LEU A 77 -11.66 4.89 1.61
C LEU A 77 -11.06 3.49 1.77
N MET A 78 -9.83 3.29 1.29
CA MET A 78 -9.16 1.99 1.38
C MET A 78 -9.01 1.53 2.83
N ILE A 79 -8.55 2.41 3.69
CA ILE A 79 -8.33 2.07 5.11
C ILE A 79 -9.65 1.68 5.77
N ASN A 80 -10.75 2.39 5.50
CA ASN A 80 -12.05 2.05 6.06
C ASN A 80 -12.60 0.74 5.50
N GLN A 81 -12.36 0.45 4.22
CA GLN A 81 -12.74 -0.83 3.62
C GLN A 81 -11.97 -1.98 4.27
N LEU A 82 -10.65 -1.82 4.45
CA LEU A 82 -9.81 -2.85 5.08
C LEU A 82 -10.17 -3.10 6.54
N ASN A 83 -10.60 -2.06 7.24
CA ASN A 83 -11.03 -2.17 8.63
C ASN A 83 -12.51 -2.62 8.78
N GLY A 84 -13.17 -2.94 7.67
CA GLY A 84 -14.53 -3.45 7.69
C GLY A 84 -15.62 -2.41 7.95
N LEU A 85 -15.27 -1.12 7.89
CA LEU A 85 -16.21 -0.03 8.16
C LEU A 85 -17.11 0.30 6.96
N TYR A 86 -16.65 -0.01 5.73
CA TYR A 86 -17.41 0.22 4.50
C TYR A 86 -17.56 -1.08 3.73
N LYS A 87 -18.75 -1.28 3.16
CA LYS A 87 -18.98 -2.41 2.25
C LYS A 87 -18.23 -2.20 0.94
N VAL A 88 -17.75 -3.30 0.37
CA VAL A 88 -17.08 -3.30 -0.91
C VAL A 88 -17.97 -3.97 -1.94
N LYS A 89 -18.46 -3.18 -2.90
CA LYS A 89 -19.34 -3.67 -3.99
C LYS A 89 -18.58 -3.95 -5.28
N ASN A 90 -17.45 -3.27 -5.50
CA ASN A 90 -16.64 -3.40 -6.71
C ASN A 90 -15.93 -4.75 -6.72
N ALA A 91 -16.10 -5.51 -7.81
CA ALA A 91 -15.54 -6.87 -7.92
C ALA A 91 -14.01 -6.86 -7.91
N VAL A 92 -13.38 -5.88 -8.56
CA VAL A 92 -11.91 -5.77 -8.61
C VAL A 92 -11.35 -5.50 -7.21
N ILE A 93 -11.99 -4.61 -6.46
CA ILE A 93 -11.56 -4.29 -5.08
C ILE A 93 -11.77 -5.51 -4.18
N ARG A 94 -12.85 -6.27 -4.37
CA ARG A 94 -13.05 -7.51 -3.61
C ARG A 94 -11.92 -8.51 -3.86
N GLU A 95 -11.43 -8.63 -5.09
CA GLU A 95 -10.31 -9.50 -5.40
C GLU A 95 -9.04 -9.05 -4.69
N PHE A 96 -8.77 -7.73 -4.64
CA PHE A 96 -7.65 -7.20 -3.87
C PHE A 96 -7.77 -7.56 -2.40
N ILE A 97 -8.95 -7.41 -1.81
CA ILE A 97 -9.15 -7.70 -0.39
C ILE A 97 -8.94 -9.17 -0.09
N LEU A 98 -9.42 -10.08 -0.96
CA LEU A 98 -9.18 -11.52 -0.80
C LEU A 98 -7.68 -11.82 -0.86
N LYS A 99 -6.96 -11.21 -1.78
CA LYS A 99 -5.51 -11.40 -1.89
C LYS A 99 -4.79 -10.88 -0.65
N ILE A 100 -5.22 -9.75 -0.12
CA ILE A 100 -4.66 -9.18 1.12
C ILE A 100 -4.87 -10.12 2.29
N ILE A 101 -6.07 -10.68 2.43
CA ILE A 101 -6.37 -11.64 3.50
C ILE A 101 -5.46 -12.86 3.41
N ILE A 102 -5.24 -13.38 2.21
CA ILE A 102 -4.33 -14.52 1.99
C ILE A 102 -2.91 -14.15 2.40
N LEU A 103 -2.44 -12.98 1.98
CA LEU A 103 -1.10 -12.49 2.35
C LEU A 103 -0.95 -12.31 3.86
N GLU A 104 -1.97 -11.77 4.52
CA GLU A 104 -1.96 -11.63 5.98
C GLU A 104 -1.78 -12.98 6.67
N GLN A 105 -2.49 -14.00 6.19
CA GLN A 105 -2.39 -15.35 6.73
C GLN A 105 -1.01 -15.96 6.50
N GLU A 106 -0.42 -15.70 5.34
CA GLU A 106 0.89 -16.22 4.97
C GLU A 106 2.02 -15.53 5.74
N ILE A 107 1.88 -14.23 5.99
CA ILE A 107 2.88 -13.45 6.74
C ILE A 107 2.87 -13.83 8.23
N LYS A 108 1.71 -14.17 8.79
CA LYS A 108 1.53 -14.65 10.18
C LYS A 108 1.95 -13.63 11.24
N THR A 109 2.00 -12.36 10.91
CA THR A 109 2.33 -11.28 11.82
C THR A 109 1.12 -10.35 11.90
N PRO A 110 0.72 -9.83 13.07
CA PRO A 110 -0.39 -8.88 13.15
C PRO A 110 -0.15 -7.68 12.24
N ILE A 111 -1.15 -7.34 11.43
CA ILE A 111 -1.10 -6.23 10.49
C ILE A 111 -2.25 -5.28 10.81
N PHE A 112 -1.91 -4.00 10.98
CA PHE A 112 -2.87 -2.94 11.27
C PHE A 112 -2.87 -1.93 10.14
N TYR A 113 -4.04 -1.38 9.83
CA TYR A 113 -4.23 -0.39 8.76
C TYR A 113 -4.66 0.93 9.37
N ARG A 114 -3.92 2.01 9.09
CA ARG A 114 -4.18 3.33 9.64
C ARG A 114 -4.14 4.41 8.56
N TYR A 115 -5.12 5.31 8.63
CA TYR A 115 -5.14 6.49 7.80
C TYR A 115 -4.14 7.52 8.31
N VAL A 116 -3.45 8.20 7.37
CA VAL A 116 -2.65 9.40 7.65
C VAL A 116 -2.99 10.46 6.61
N PRO A 117 -2.97 11.75 6.97
CA PRO A 117 -3.15 12.79 5.97
C PRO A 117 -1.98 12.81 4.99
N ARG A 118 -2.21 13.36 3.79
CA ARG A 118 -1.22 13.35 2.70
C ARG A 118 0.11 13.96 3.11
N GLU A 119 0.10 15.03 3.89
CA GLU A 119 1.32 15.70 4.36
C GLU A 119 2.19 14.81 5.25
N LYS A 120 1.65 13.72 5.77
CA LYS A 120 2.42 12.73 6.54
C LYS A 120 2.78 11.48 5.74
N ASN A 121 2.48 11.48 4.44
CA ASN A 121 2.81 10.41 3.51
C ASN A 121 3.69 10.93 2.36
N ARG A 122 4.53 11.90 2.64
CA ARG A 122 5.25 12.67 1.60
C ARG A 122 6.20 11.85 0.75
N LEU A 123 6.95 10.94 1.36
CA LEU A 123 7.94 10.18 0.60
C LEU A 123 7.26 9.26 -0.41
N ALA A 124 6.28 8.48 0.02
CA ALA A 124 5.54 7.61 -0.89
C ALA A 124 4.84 8.42 -1.99
N ASP A 125 4.21 9.55 -1.63
CA ASP A 125 3.58 10.45 -2.58
C ASP A 125 4.58 10.98 -3.62
N SER A 126 5.77 11.39 -3.17
CA SER A 126 6.80 11.91 -4.08
C SER A 126 7.32 10.84 -5.03
N LEU A 127 7.42 9.60 -4.57
CA LEU A 127 7.83 8.47 -5.41
C LEU A 127 6.80 8.17 -6.50
N VAL A 128 5.52 8.22 -6.17
CA VAL A 128 4.43 8.07 -7.14
C VAL A 128 4.50 9.19 -8.18
N LYS A 129 4.62 10.44 -7.74
CA LYS A 129 4.70 11.60 -8.63
C LYS A 129 5.90 11.52 -9.56
N LYS A 130 7.03 11.05 -9.05
CA LYS A 130 8.24 10.86 -9.86
C LYS A 130 8.00 9.87 -10.98
N GLU A 131 7.37 8.73 -10.68
CA GLU A 131 7.03 7.73 -11.69
C GLU A 131 6.05 8.28 -12.73
N LEU A 132 5.06 9.05 -12.30
CA LEU A 132 4.06 9.64 -13.21
C LEU A 132 4.64 10.70 -14.13
N ARG A 133 5.67 11.43 -13.70
CA ARG A 133 6.34 12.42 -14.55
C ARG A 133 7.14 11.81 -15.70
N ASN A 134 7.49 10.54 -15.60
CA ASN A 134 8.32 9.85 -16.58
C ASN A 134 7.51 9.06 -17.61
N PHE A 135 6.22 9.26 -17.64
CA PHE A 135 5.36 8.65 -18.67
C PHE A 135 5.53 9.32 -20.01
#